data_cf0d10140ac58ea979c5d3cdc2a7efc0
#
_entry.id   cf0d10140ac58ea979c5d3cdc2a7efc0
#
_cell.length_a   1.000
_cell.length_b   1.000
_cell.length_c   1.000
_cell.angle_alpha   90.00
_cell.angle_beta   90.00
_cell.angle_gamma   90.00
#
_symmetry.space_group_name_H-M   'P 1'
#
loop_
_entity.id
_entity.type
_entity.pdbx_description
1 polymer ?
#
loop_
_entity_poly.entity_id
_entity_poly.type
_entity_poly.pdbx_seq_one_letter_code
_entity_poly.pdbx_strand_id
1 'polypeptide(L)'
;RKDKDVDREEFLVSGFEQLSWVNIHKELEETFGRPIISEHDAKLLAYAEWKCAEERQTDRHVSLVALGSVGFGIGAGIIINGKIVEGQLGIAGEIGHMGINYNGKHAQNGIQGTYEYCAGTESAVRYMLERLYEFPESPLTEKSSYWEILDAYKNGDPLAVYAIDKMAWMLGYGIASIVYIINPDCVILGADYPDLPEFLEKVQRSVSQFVHPSIMENVSIRCTKLKEDTILLGGYYIALEKLFKNNLLLERIRQALC
;
A
#
# COMPACT_ATOMS: atom_id res chain seq x y z
N ARG A 1 -7.43 2.86 15.88
CA ARG A 1 -8.76 2.65 16.46
C ARG A 1 -9.20 3.96 17.10
N LYS A 2 -10.21 4.64 16.52
CA LYS A 2 -10.84 5.79 17.17
C LYS A 2 -11.85 5.24 18.18
N ASP A 3 -11.47 5.15 19.42
CA ASP A 3 -12.42 4.88 20.49
C ASP A 3 -13.11 6.21 20.86
N LYS A 4 -14.42 6.27 20.74
CA LYS A 4 -15.18 7.52 20.92
C LYS A 4 -15.17 8.08 22.35
N ASP A 5 -14.69 7.28 23.31
CA ASP A 5 -14.70 7.61 24.74
C ASP A 5 -13.31 7.65 25.40
N VAL A 6 -12.24 7.42 24.65
CA VAL A 6 -10.87 7.49 25.20
C VAL A 6 -9.99 8.21 24.17
N ASP A 7 -9.37 9.32 24.58
CA ASP A 7 -8.34 10.09 23.84
C ASP A 7 -7.05 9.26 23.55
N ARG A 8 -7.20 7.98 23.21
CA ARG A 8 -6.13 7.05 22.87
C ARG A 8 -6.30 6.56 21.45
N GLU A 9 -5.48 7.06 20.54
CA GLU A 9 -5.22 6.39 19.28
C GLU A 9 -4.34 5.15 19.58
N GLU A 10 -4.94 3.97 19.62
CA GLU A 10 -4.17 2.73 19.66
C GLU A 10 -3.51 2.53 18.29
N PHE A 11 -2.19 2.64 18.26
CA PHE A 11 -1.42 2.22 17.10
C PHE A 11 -1.45 0.69 17.02
N LEU A 12 -2.19 0.16 16.04
CA LEU A 12 -2.24 -1.28 15.74
C LEU A 12 -1.00 -1.75 14.93
N VAL A 13 0.11 -1.04 15.02
CA VAL A 13 1.32 -1.39 14.27
C VAL A 13 2.15 -2.34 15.12
N SER A 14 2.26 -3.58 14.69
CA SER A 14 3.18 -4.56 15.29
C SER A 14 4.62 -4.02 15.24
N GLY A 15 5.33 -4.09 16.36
CA GLY A 15 6.70 -3.59 16.51
C GLY A 15 6.82 -2.22 17.17
N PHE A 16 5.72 -1.51 17.43
CA PHE A 16 5.68 -0.24 18.14
C PHE A 16 4.87 -0.27 19.45
N GLU A 17 4.66 -1.46 20.01
CA GLU A 17 3.92 -1.63 21.29
C GLU A 17 4.52 -0.79 22.42
N GLN A 18 5.82 -0.49 22.34
CA GLN A 18 6.54 0.39 23.29
C GLN A 18 6.05 1.84 23.25
N LEU A 19 5.39 2.27 22.17
CA LEU A 19 4.83 3.60 22.01
C LEU A 19 3.32 3.67 22.30
N SER A 20 2.70 2.57 22.70
CA SER A 20 1.25 2.48 22.94
C SER A 20 0.76 3.41 24.08
N TRP A 21 1.68 3.88 24.95
CA TRP A 21 1.40 4.83 26.03
C TRP A 21 1.53 6.31 25.61
N VAL A 22 2.11 6.58 24.42
CA VAL A 22 2.29 7.94 23.90
C VAL A 22 1.12 8.29 22.99
N ASN A 23 0.39 9.35 23.30
CA ASN A 23 -0.53 9.95 22.37
C ASN A 23 0.24 10.87 21.43
N ILE A 24 0.79 10.30 20.34
CA ILE A 24 1.63 11.01 19.35
C ILE A 24 0.87 12.19 18.75
N HIS A 25 -0.43 12.04 18.50
CA HIS A 25 -1.25 13.13 17.97
C HIS A 25 -1.25 14.34 18.88
N LYS A 26 -1.52 14.13 20.17
CA LYS A 26 -1.53 15.19 21.17
C LYS A 26 -0.15 15.83 21.35
N GLU A 27 0.91 15.01 21.45
CA GLU A 27 2.28 15.51 21.58
C GLU A 27 2.69 16.40 20.39
N LEU A 28 2.29 16.02 19.18
CA LEU A 28 2.55 16.81 17.98
C LEU A 28 1.73 18.10 17.97
N GLU A 29 0.44 18.06 18.36
CA GLU A 29 -0.39 19.28 18.47
C GLU A 29 0.17 20.27 19.49
N GLU A 30 0.60 19.79 20.67
CA GLU A 30 1.23 20.60 21.70
C GLU A 30 2.57 21.17 21.23
N THR A 31 3.39 20.37 20.53
CA THR A 31 4.70 20.80 20.04
C THR A 31 4.59 21.87 18.95
N PHE A 32 3.70 21.68 17.99
CA PHE A 32 3.59 22.59 16.84
C PHE A 32 2.55 23.69 17.02
N GLY A 33 1.69 23.61 18.04
CA GLY A 33 0.59 24.56 18.26
C GLY A 33 -0.40 24.62 17.08
N ARG A 34 -0.57 23.51 16.37
CA ARG A 34 -1.38 23.37 15.17
C ARG A 34 -2.20 22.08 15.22
N PRO A 35 -3.39 22.03 14.59
CA PRO A 35 -4.10 20.78 14.41
C PRO A 35 -3.28 19.79 13.59
N ILE A 36 -3.20 18.57 14.06
CA ILE A 36 -2.53 17.46 13.38
C ILE A 36 -3.56 16.56 12.70
N ILE A 37 -3.22 16.04 11.55
CA ILE A 37 -4.01 15.08 10.81
C ILE A 37 -3.15 13.84 10.63
N SER A 38 -3.58 12.74 11.22
CA SER A 38 -2.95 11.43 11.03
C SER A 38 -3.74 10.64 9.98
N GLU A 39 -3.04 10.03 9.04
CA GLU A 39 -3.64 9.15 8.04
C GLU A 39 -2.66 8.04 7.66
N HIS A 40 -3.21 6.91 7.22
CA HIS A 40 -2.43 5.75 6.79
C HIS A 40 -1.74 6.03 5.44
N ASP A 41 -0.47 5.68 5.31
CA ASP A 41 0.37 5.93 4.12
C ASP A 41 -0.22 5.36 2.82
N ALA A 42 -0.74 4.12 2.85
CA ALA A 42 -1.40 3.53 1.68
C ALA A 42 -2.68 4.28 1.27
N LYS A 43 -3.41 4.90 2.21
CA LYS A 43 -4.54 5.77 1.90
C LYS A 43 -4.08 7.08 1.27
N LEU A 44 -2.94 7.62 1.75
CA LEU A 44 -2.32 8.80 1.16
C LEU A 44 -1.87 8.52 -0.27
N LEU A 45 -1.25 7.37 -0.53
CA LEU A 45 -0.90 6.89 -1.86
C LEU A 45 -2.13 6.86 -2.79
N ALA A 46 -3.20 6.18 -2.37
CA ALA A 46 -4.42 6.08 -3.16
C ALA A 46 -5.06 7.45 -3.42
N TYR A 47 -5.04 8.32 -2.42
CA TYR A 47 -5.63 9.65 -2.53
C TYR A 47 -4.84 10.56 -3.48
N ALA A 48 -3.50 10.49 -3.46
CA ALA A 48 -2.65 11.19 -4.41
C ALA A 48 -2.91 10.72 -5.85
N GLU A 49 -2.92 9.42 -6.08
CA GLU A 49 -3.23 8.83 -7.37
C GLU A 49 -4.62 9.26 -7.86
N TRP A 50 -5.62 9.23 -6.99
CA TRP A 50 -6.95 9.73 -7.29
C TRP A 50 -6.95 11.22 -7.66
N LYS A 51 -6.25 12.05 -6.89
CA LYS A 51 -6.21 13.52 -7.12
C LYS A 51 -5.42 13.90 -8.37
N CYS A 52 -4.42 13.16 -8.76
CA CYS A 52 -3.57 13.42 -9.92
C CYS A 52 -4.02 12.70 -11.20
N ALA A 53 -5.02 11.81 -11.11
CA ALA A 53 -5.52 11.09 -12.28
C ALA A 53 -6.12 12.06 -13.31
N GLU A 54 -5.63 11.99 -14.56
CA GLU A 54 -6.16 12.75 -15.69
C GLU A 54 -7.60 12.33 -16.04
N GLU A 55 -7.96 11.10 -15.68
CA GLU A 55 -9.26 10.45 -15.98
C GLU A 55 -10.42 10.95 -15.11
N ARG A 56 -10.18 11.85 -14.15
CA ARG A 56 -11.23 12.49 -13.33
C ARG A 56 -12.28 13.28 -14.13
N GLN A 57 -12.01 13.53 -15.40
CA GLN A 57 -12.89 14.33 -16.25
C GLN A 57 -14.08 13.55 -16.83
N THR A 58 -14.14 12.25 -16.63
CA THR A 58 -15.29 11.44 -17.03
C THR A 58 -16.19 11.21 -15.81
N ASP A 59 -17.48 11.47 -15.92
CA ASP A 59 -18.55 11.25 -14.92
C ASP A 59 -18.74 9.75 -14.55
N ARG A 60 -17.72 8.93 -14.70
CA ARG A 60 -17.74 7.50 -14.32
C ARG A 60 -17.41 7.35 -12.85
N HIS A 61 -18.16 6.48 -12.20
CA HIS A 61 -17.83 5.98 -10.87
C HIS A 61 -16.48 5.25 -10.95
N VAL A 62 -15.42 5.93 -10.57
CA VAL A 62 -14.08 5.32 -10.56
C VAL A 62 -13.83 4.76 -9.18
N SER A 63 -13.55 3.47 -9.12
CA SER A 63 -13.03 2.80 -7.94
C SER A 63 -11.56 2.45 -8.15
N LEU A 64 -10.73 2.87 -7.21
CA LEU A 64 -9.29 2.70 -7.29
C LEU A 64 -8.79 2.01 -6.03
N VAL A 65 -7.91 1.04 -6.20
CA VAL A 65 -7.17 0.42 -5.10
C VAL A 65 -5.68 0.63 -5.34
N ALA A 66 -5.00 1.33 -4.44
CA ALA A 66 -3.55 1.48 -4.51
C ALA A 66 -2.89 0.65 -3.41
N LEU A 67 -1.98 -0.21 -3.80
CA LEU A 67 -1.19 -1.05 -2.90
C LEU A 67 0.18 -0.43 -2.70
N GLY A 68 0.57 -0.23 -1.46
CA GLY A 68 1.92 0.18 -1.08
C GLY A 68 2.57 -0.89 -0.21
N SER A 69 3.88 -1.03 -0.31
CA SER A 69 4.68 -1.84 0.59
C SER A 69 5.65 -0.91 1.29
N VAL A 70 5.35 -0.54 2.54
CA VAL A 70 6.25 0.28 3.34
C VAL A 70 6.91 -0.62 4.39
N GLY A 71 8.22 -0.77 4.28
CA GLY A 71 8.97 -1.71 5.13
C GLY A 71 8.54 -3.15 4.87
N PHE A 72 8.00 -3.84 5.88
CA PHE A 72 7.66 -5.26 5.82
C PHE A 72 6.21 -5.54 5.39
N GLY A 73 5.32 -4.53 5.43
CA GLY A 73 3.89 -4.69 5.28
C GLY A 73 3.36 -4.42 3.86
N ILE A 74 2.14 -4.84 3.61
CA ILE A 74 1.33 -4.41 2.46
C ILE A 74 0.10 -3.71 2.99
N GLY A 75 -0.08 -2.44 2.63
CA GLY A 75 -1.30 -1.70 2.85
C GLY A 75 -2.01 -1.38 1.54
N ALA A 76 -3.30 -1.05 1.61
CA ALA A 76 -4.03 -0.49 0.48
C ALA A 76 -4.85 0.72 0.88
N GLY A 77 -4.83 1.72 0.01
CA GLY A 77 -5.85 2.76 0.00
C GLY A 77 -6.93 2.39 -1.01
N ILE A 78 -8.18 2.54 -0.61
CA ILE A 78 -9.34 2.23 -1.46
C ILE A 78 -10.13 3.52 -1.65
N ILE A 79 -10.34 3.91 -2.90
CA ILE A 79 -11.16 5.07 -3.27
C ILE A 79 -12.40 4.57 -4.00
N ILE A 80 -13.57 4.96 -3.52
CA ILE A 80 -14.86 4.68 -4.17
C ILE A 80 -15.63 5.99 -4.27
N ASN A 81 -16.07 6.36 -5.46
CA ASN A 81 -16.79 7.61 -5.72
C ASN A 81 -16.05 8.85 -5.18
N GLY A 82 -14.72 8.87 -5.33
CA GLY A 82 -13.87 9.98 -4.91
C GLY A 82 -13.64 10.10 -3.40
N LYS A 83 -14.03 9.11 -2.63
CA LYS A 83 -13.86 9.08 -1.17
C LYS A 83 -13.00 7.91 -0.74
N ILE A 84 -12.14 8.17 0.24
CA ILE A 84 -11.39 7.11 0.93
C ILE A 84 -12.39 6.22 1.68
N VAL A 85 -12.24 4.91 1.51
CA VAL A 85 -12.96 3.92 2.32
C VAL A 85 -12.23 3.77 3.64
N GLU A 86 -12.83 4.26 4.71
CA GLU A 86 -12.24 4.20 6.06
C GLU A 86 -12.64 2.92 6.81
N GLY A 87 -13.87 2.42 6.56
CA GLY A 87 -14.47 1.37 7.38
C GLY A 87 -14.90 1.90 8.75
N GLN A 88 -15.44 1.01 9.58
CA GLN A 88 -15.98 1.40 10.90
C GLN A 88 -14.88 1.88 11.87
N LEU A 89 -13.70 1.26 11.83
CA LEU A 89 -12.58 1.52 12.74
C LEU A 89 -11.44 2.30 12.06
N GLY A 90 -11.61 2.76 10.84
CA GLY A 90 -10.55 3.41 10.07
C GLY A 90 -9.50 2.45 9.47
N ILE A 91 -9.70 1.12 9.57
CA ILE A 91 -8.72 0.11 9.16
C ILE A 91 -9.03 -0.56 7.81
N ALA A 92 -9.96 -0.02 7.02
CA ALA A 92 -10.16 -0.54 5.67
C ALA A 92 -8.88 -0.34 4.86
N GLY A 93 -8.48 -1.39 4.16
CA GLY A 93 -7.23 -1.41 3.41
C GLY A 93 -6.07 -2.16 4.06
N GLU A 94 -6.24 -2.70 5.28
CA GLU A 94 -5.28 -3.58 5.95
C GLU A 94 -5.20 -4.97 5.26
N ILE A 95 -5.05 -4.97 3.94
CA ILE A 95 -5.06 -6.17 3.10
C ILE A 95 -3.85 -7.07 3.31
N GLY A 96 -2.75 -6.50 3.81
CA GLY A 96 -1.55 -7.29 4.16
C GLY A 96 -1.84 -8.41 5.14
N HIS A 97 -2.84 -8.23 6.00
CA HIS A 97 -3.26 -9.22 6.97
C HIS A 97 -4.21 -10.29 6.41
N MET A 98 -4.64 -10.20 5.15
CA MET A 98 -5.44 -11.26 4.53
C MET A 98 -4.65 -12.57 4.51
N GLY A 99 -5.28 -13.66 4.96
CA GLY A 99 -4.72 -15.01 4.78
C GLY A 99 -4.88 -15.45 3.32
N ILE A 100 -3.77 -15.61 2.60
CA ILE A 100 -3.77 -16.09 1.22
C ILE A 100 -3.12 -17.47 1.07
N ASN A 101 -2.47 -17.97 2.10
CA ASN A 101 -1.84 -19.28 2.12
C ASN A 101 -2.06 -19.96 3.46
N TYR A 102 -3.08 -20.82 3.58
CA TYR A 102 -3.41 -21.51 4.81
C TYR A 102 -2.30 -22.45 5.32
N ASN A 103 -1.38 -22.90 4.46
CA ASN A 103 -0.19 -23.68 4.83
C ASN A 103 1.06 -22.82 4.96
N GLY A 104 0.93 -21.51 4.88
CA GLY A 104 2.05 -20.57 4.95
C GLY A 104 2.68 -20.52 6.34
N LYS A 105 3.88 -19.94 6.41
CA LYS A 105 4.53 -19.64 7.69
C LYS A 105 3.83 -18.49 8.40
N HIS A 106 4.02 -18.41 9.71
CA HIS A 106 3.53 -17.30 10.51
C HIS A 106 4.31 -16.01 10.20
N ALA A 107 3.60 -14.91 10.00
CA ALA A 107 4.18 -13.57 9.96
C ALA A 107 4.63 -13.12 11.36
N GLN A 108 5.32 -12.00 11.48
CA GLN A 108 5.78 -11.46 12.77
C GLN A 108 4.63 -11.21 13.77
N ASN A 109 3.45 -10.85 13.27
CA ASN A 109 2.22 -10.68 14.06
C ASN A 109 1.55 -12.00 14.49
N GLY A 110 2.16 -13.15 14.19
CA GLY A 110 1.65 -14.49 14.51
C GLY A 110 0.55 -15.02 13.60
N ILE A 111 0.08 -14.23 12.61
CA ILE A 111 -0.94 -14.67 11.65
C ILE A 111 -0.27 -15.49 10.55
N GLN A 112 -0.88 -16.64 10.23
CA GLN A 112 -0.33 -17.60 9.27
C GLN A 112 -0.66 -17.21 7.82
N GLY A 113 0.36 -17.26 6.94
CA GLY A 113 0.19 -17.16 5.50
C GLY A 113 -0.45 -15.85 5.02
N THR A 114 -0.10 -14.73 5.66
CA THR A 114 -0.62 -13.41 5.31
C THR A 114 -0.14 -12.93 3.94
N TYR A 115 -0.90 -12.05 3.33
CA TYR A 115 -0.56 -11.46 2.04
C TYR A 115 0.76 -10.71 2.09
N GLU A 116 1.00 -9.91 3.14
CA GLU A 116 2.26 -9.20 3.32
C GLU A 116 3.45 -10.14 3.43
N TYR A 117 3.29 -11.28 4.17
CA TYR A 117 4.35 -12.28 4.26
C TYR A 117 4.66 -12.90 2.89
N CYS A 118 3.65 -13.08 2.04
CA CYS A 118 3.84 -13.76 0.75
C CYS A 118 4.26 -12.81 -0.38
N ALA A 119 3.89 -11.52 -0.34
CA ALA A 119 4.00 -10.61 -1.47
C ALA A 119 4.57 -9.23 -1.13
N GLY A 120 4.87 -8.91 0.13
CA GLY A 120 5.63 -7.71 0.51
C GLY A 120 7.05 -7.77 -0.04
N THR A 121 7.74 -6.64 -0.12
CA THR A 121 9.11 -6.56 -0.67
C THR A 121 10.08 -7.49 0.04
N GLU A 122 9.94 -7.65 1.36
CA GLU A 122 10.72 -8.62 2.15
C GLU A 122 10.48 -10.09 1.77
N SER A 123 9.38 -10.39 1.09
CA SER A 123 9.15 -11.74 0.58
C SER A 123 10.18 -12.15 -0.47
N ALA A 124 10.66 -11.18 -1.28
CA ALA A 124 11.71 -11.44 -2.25
C ALA A 124 13.02 -11.86 -1.58
N VAL A 125 13.38 -11.24 -0.45
CA VAL A 125 14.55 -11.64 0.35
C VAL A 125 14.39 -13.08 0.84
N ARG A 126 13.22 -13.43 1.39
CA ARG A 126 12.97 -14.80 1.85
C ARG A 126 13.00 -15.82 0.71
N TYR A 127 12.43 -15.50 -0.44
CA TYR A 127 12.46 -16.38 -1.61
C TYR A 127 13.85 -16.54 -2.18
N MET A 128 14.66 -15.48 -2.19
CA MET A 128 16.06 -15.55 -2.54
C MET A 128 16.82 -16.49 -1.59
N LEU A 129 16.65 -16.33 -0.28
CA LEU A 129 17.30 -17.16 0.75
C LEU A 129 16.90 -18.64 0.66
N GLU A 130 15.65 -18.95 0.28
CA GLU A 130 15.18 -20.33 0.11
C GLU A 130 16.02 -21.12 -0.91
N ARG A 131 16.61 -20.45 -1.91
CA ARG A 131 17.32 -21.09 -3.02
C ARG A 131 18.75 -20.58 -3.23
N LEU A 132 19.28 -19.78 -2.31
CA LEU A 132 20.58 -19.14 -2.43
C LEU A 132 21.70 -20.16 -2.82
N TYR A 133 21.72 -21.30 -2.17
CA TYR A 133 22.76 -22.31 -2.39
C TYR A 133 22.61 -23.10 -3.71
N GLU A 134 21.48 -22.94 -4.40
CA GLU A 134 21.27 -23.54 -5.73
C GLU A 134 21.88 -22.67 -6.85
N PHE A 135 22.27 -21.43 -6.55
CA PHE A 135 22.78 -20.45 -7.51
C PHE A 135 24.15 -19.89 -7.08
N PRO A 136 25.23 -20.73 -7.09
CA PRO A 136 26.53 -20.31 -6.59
C PRO A 136 27.19 -19.18 -7.40
N GLU A 137 26.75 -18.94 -8.64
CA GLU A 137 27.24 -17.85 -9.50
C GLU A 137 26.51 -16.52 -9.29
N SER A 138 25.42 -16.51 -8.50
CA SER A 138 24.70 -15.27 -8.19
C SER A 138 25.56 -14.35 -7.31
N PRO A 139 25.54 -13.04 -7.55
CA PRO A 139 26.22 -12.07 -6.68
C PRO A 139 25.52 -11.88 -5.34
N LEU A 140 24.31 -12.44 -5.17
CA LEU A 140 23.51 -12.29 -3.96
C LEU A 140 24.03 -13.16 -2.82
N THR A 141 23.84 -12.67 -1.60
CA THR A 141 24.30 -13.31 -0.36
C THR A 141 23.19 -13.35 0.68
N GLU A 142 23.40 -14.02 1.80
CA GLU A 142 22.47 -14.05 2.94
C GLU A 142 22.17 -12.65 3.51
N LYS A 143 23.02 -11.66 3.22
CA LYS A 143 22.88 -10.27 3.71
C LYS A 143 22.28 -9.34 2.68
N SER A 144 21.97 -9.84 1.48
CA SER A 144 21.45 -9.01 0.41
C SER A 144 20.06 -8.49 0.76
N SER A 145 19.90 -7.18 0.58
CA SER A 145 18.64 -6.45 0.76
C SER A 145 17.71 -6.62 -0.46
N TYR A 146 16.46 -6.23 -0.30
CA TYR A 146 15.50 -6.18 -1.41
C TYR A 146 16.03 -5.35 -2.60
N TRP A 147 16.68 -4.22 -2.34
CA TRP A 147 17.18 -3.34 -3.40
C TRP A 147 18.32 -3.96 -4.19
N GLU A 148 19.22 -4.72 -3.53
CA GLU A 148 20.27 -5.48 -4.20
C GLU A 148 19.68 -6.61 -5.04
N ILE A 149 18.62 -7.28 -4.55
CA ILE A 149 17.90 -8.29 -5.33
C ILE A 149 17.26 -7.65 -6.56
N LEU A 150 16.67 -6.47 -6.42
CA LEU A 150 16.06 -5.74 -7.53
C LEU A 150 17.10 -5.32 -8.59
N ASP A 151 18.28 -4.91 -8.16
CA ASP A 151 19.36 -4.57 -9.09
C ASP A 151 19.90 -5.82 -9.80
N ALA A 152 20.05 -6.93 -9.10
CA ALA A 152 20.42 -8.21 -9.71
C ALA A 152 19.34 -8.70 -10.68
N TYR A 153 18.05 -8.51 -10.36
CA TYR A 153 16.93 -8.81 -11.24
C TYR A 153 17.02 -8.04 -12.58
N LYS A 154 17.27 -6.72 -12.52
CA LYS A 154 17.45 -5.89 -13.72
C LYS A 154 18.62 -6.34 -14.59
N ASN A 155 19.62 -6.97 -13.99
CA ASN A 155 20.79 -7.54 -14.68
C ASN A 155 20.58 -9.02 -15.11
N GLY A 156 19.40 -9.57 -14.90
CA GLY A 156 19.04 -10.93 -15.33
C GLY A 156 19.61 -12.05 -14.47
N ASP A 157 20.00 -11.77 -13.22
CA ASP A 157 20.48 -12.81 -12.30
C ASP A 157 19.37 -13.86 -12.05
N PRO A 158 19.64 -15.16 -12.27
CA PRO A 158 18.61 -16.19 -12.19
C PRO A 158 17.96 -16.34 -10.81
N LEU A 159 18.73 -16.14 -9.73
CA LEU A 159 18.21 -16.21 -8.37
C LEU A 159 17.30 -15.02 -8.06
N ALA A 160 17.71 -13.81 -8.46
CA ALA A 160 16.90 -12.62 -8.32
C ALA A 160 15.60 -12.73 -9.14
N VAL A 161 15.68 -13.24 -10.38
CA VAL A 161 14.52 -13.53 -11.23
C VAL A 161 13.55 -14.48 -10.52
N TYR A 162 14.04 -15.58 -9.96
CA TYR A 162 13.20 -16.50 -9.20
C TYR A 162 12.48 -15.81 -8.04
N ALA A 163 13.22 -15.01 -7.25
CA ALA A 163 12.67 -14.36 -6.05
C ALA A 163 11.60 -13.30 -6.39
N ILE A 164 11.90 -12.43 -7.36
CA ILE A 164 10.99 -11.37 -7.80
C ILE A 164 9.77 -11.95 -8.52
N ASP A 165 9.94 -12.98 -9.33
CA ASP A 165 8.84 -13.66 -10.02
C ASP A 165 7.85 -14.30 -9.06
N LYS A 166 8.38 -14.95 -8.01
CA LYS A 166 7.55 -15.56 -6.97
C LYS A 166 6.80 -14.49 -6.18
N MET A 167 7.45 -13.37 -5.85
CA MET A 167 6.79 -12.21 -5.23
C MET A 167 5.68 -11.66 -6.15
N ALA A 168 5.96 -11.44 -7.43
CA ALA A 168 4.98 -10.96 -8.41
C ALA A 168 3.76 -11.88 -8.53
N TRP A 169 4.00 -13.20 -8.53
CA TRP A 169 2.93 -14.20 -8.57
C TRP A 169 2.02 -14.10 -7.36
N MET A 170 2.60 -14.04 -6.15
CA MET A 170 1.83 -13.93 -4.90
C MET A 170 1.12 -12.58 -4.78
N LEU A 171 1.73 -11.52 -5.31
CA LEU A 171 1.10 -10.19 -5.38
C LEU A 171 -0.16 -10.25 -6.25
N GLY A 172 -0.07 -10.85 -7.44
CA GLY A 172 -1.21 -11.01 -8.33
C GLY A 172 -2.32 -11.90 -7.75
N TYR A 173 -1.95 -12.95 -7.00
CA TYR A 173 -2.92 -13.81 -6.32
C TYR A 173 -3.78 -13.03 -5.30
N GLY A 174 -3.17 -12.16 -4.48
CA GLY A 174 -3.91 -11.31 -3.55
C GLY A 174 -4.74 -10.24 -4.27
N ILE A 175 -4.21 -9.65 -5.36
CA ILE A 175 -4.98 -8.70 -6.20
C ILE A 175 -6.24 -9.35 -6.76
N ALA A 176 -6.18 -10.61 -7.18
CA ALA A 176 -7.36 -11.33 -7.69
C ALA A 176 -8.50 -11.38 -6.65
N SER A 177 -8.17 -11.59 -5.38
CA SER A 177 -9.14 -11.53 -4.28
C SER A 177 -9.74 -10.13 -4.12
N ILE A 178 -8.92 -9.09 -4.22
CA ILE A 178 -9.36 -7.68 -4.15
C ILE A 178 -10.28 -7.35 -5.32
N VAL A 179 -9.97 -7.82 -6.52
CA VAL A 179 -10.82 -7.62 -7.71
C VAL A 179 -12.22 -8.19 -7.47
N TYR A 180 -12.35 -9.37 -6.88
CA TYR A 180 -13.67 -9.95 -6.58
C TYR A 180 -14.42 -9.25 -5.43
N ILE A 181 -13.72 -8.63 -4.49
CA ILE A 181 -14.34 -7.97 -3.34
C ILE A 181 -14.76 -6.53 -3.67
N ILE A 182 -13.88 -5.79 -4.37
CA ILE A 182 -14.04 -4.35 -4.62
C ILE A 182 -14.52 -4.08 -6.03
N ASN A 183 -14.16 -4.94 -7.00
CA ASN A 183 -14.35 -4.74 -8.44
C ASN A 183 -13.84 -3.34 -8.89
N PRO A 184 -12.55 -3.04 -8.71
CA PRO A 184 -12.01 -1.72 -8.99
C PRO A 184 -11.80 -1.52 -10.50
N ASP A 185 -11.90 -0.27 -10.96
CA ASP A 185 -11.50 0.10 -12.33
C ASP A 185 -9.98 0.08 -12.50
N CYS A 186 -9.26 0.38 -11.41
CA CYS A 186 -7.80 0.44 -11.43
C CYS A 186 -7.18 -0.10 -10.14
N VAL A 187 -6.13 -0.92 -10.29
CA VAL A 187 -5.22 -1.32 -9.21
C VAL A 187 -3.86 -0.69 -9.49
N ILE A 188 -3.32 0.04 -8.51
CA ILE A 188 -2.04 0.75 -8.64
C ILE A 188 -1.03 0.13 -7.68
N LEU A 189 0.14 -0.19 -8.17
CA LEU A 189 1.29 -0.65 -7.39
C LEU A 189 2.14 0.56 -7.00
N GLY A 190 2.45 0.70 -5.72
CA GLY A 190 3.29 1.77 -5.18
C GLY A 190 4.75 1.69 -5.65
N ALA A 191 5.52 2.73 -5.33
CA ALA A 191 6.89 2.90 -5.81
C ALA A 191 7.89 1.86 -5.27
N ASP A 192 7.53 1.11 -4.24
CA ASP A 192 8.39 0.05 -3.69
C ASP A 192 8.42 -1.21 -4.56
N TYR A 193 7.43 -1.39 -5.43
CA TYR A 193 7.41 -2.46 -6.41
C TYR A 193 8.15 -2.05 -7.68
N PRO A 194 8.77 -3.03 -8.41
CA PRO A 194 9.50 -2.74 -9.63
C PRO A 194 8.60 -2.08 -10.69
N ASP A 195 8.96 -0.89 -11.15
CA ASP A 195 8.33 -0.23 -12.31
C ASP A 195 8.99 -0.77 -13.59
N LEU A 196 8.80 -2.06 -13.85
CA LEU A 196 9.36 -2.78 -14.98
C LEU A 196 8.25 -3.52 -15.72
N PRO A 197 8.18 -3.43 -17.06
CA PRO A 197 7.14 -4.08 -17.85
C PRO A 197 7.03 -5.59 -17.58
N GLU A 198 8.16 -6.28 -17.47
CA GLU A 198 8.24 -7.72 -17.21
C GLU A 198 7.70 -8.09 -15.82
N PHE A 199 7.91 -7.27 -14.81
CA PHE A 199 7.33 -7.47 -13.48
C PHE A 199 5.81 -7.30 -13.51
N LEU A 200 5.35 -6.20 -14.11
CA LEU A 200 3.92 -5.90 -14.23
C LEU A 200 3.18 -6.98 -15.02
N GLU A 201 3.78 -7.46 -16.12
CA GLU A 201 3.22 -8.56 -16.91
C GLU A 201 3.03 -9.84 -16.08
N LYS A 202 4.00 -10.16 -15.20
CA LYS A 202 3.91 -11.33 -14.32
C LYS A 202 2.80 -11.18 -13.28
N VAL A 203 2.65 -9.98 -12.70
CA VAL A 203 1.53 -9.68 -11.79
C VAL A 203 0.20 -9.85 -12.53
N GLN A 204 0.04 -9.22 -13.70
CA GLN A 204 -1.18 -9.31 -14.50
C GLN A 204 -1.49 -10.74 -14.92
N ARG A 205 -0.46 -11.50 -15.31
CA ARG A 205 -0.59 -12.91 -15.64
C ARG A 205 -1.08 -13.74 -14.45
N SER A 206 -0.56 -13.48 -13.27
CA SER A 206 -1.03 -14.13 -12.04
C SER A 206 -2.51 -13.81 -11.79
N VAL A 207 -2.89 -12.53 -11.84
CA VAL A 207 -4.29 -12.12 -11.66
C VAL A 207 -5.20 -12.84 -12.64
N SER A 208 -4.81 -12.91 -13.92
CA SER A 208 -5.59 -13.56 -15.00
C SER A 208 -5.79 -15.08 -14.82
N GLN A 209 -5.00 -15.74 -13.96
CA GLN A 209 -5.22 -17.15 -13.64
C GLN A 209 -6.42 -17.35 -12.69
N PHE A 210 -6.79 -16.32 -11.93
CA PHE A 210 -7.78 -16.42 -10.87
C PHE A 210 -9.01 -15.53 -11.10
N VAL A 211 -8.95 -14.61 -12.06
CA VAL A 211 -10.03 -13.68 -12.39
C VAL A 211 -10.59 -14.02 -13.76
N HIS A 212 -11.93 -14.05 -13.86
CA HIS A 212 -12.60 -14.35 -15.12
C HIS A 212 -12.25 -13.30 -16.21
N PRO A 213 -11.99 -13.70 -17.45
CA PRO A 213 -11.55 -12.79 -18.52
C PRO A 213 -12.43 -11.56 -18.71
N SER A 214 -13.75 -11.70 -18.67
CA SER A 214 -14.68 -10.57 -18.81
C SER A 214 -14.58 -9.51 -17.70
N ILE A 215 -14.05 -9.89 -16.53
CA ILE A 215 -13.76 -8.93 -15.44
C ILE A 215 -12.42 -8.26 -15.70
N MET A 216 -11.40 -9.05 -16.11
CA MET A 216 -10.06 -8.54 -16.38
C MET A 216 -10.02 -7.48 -17.50
N GLU A 217 -10.87 -7.58 -18.48
CA GLU A 217 -11.01 -6.59 -19.57
C GLU A 217 -11.38 -5.18 -19.05
N ASN A 218 -11.94 -5.11 -17.84
CA ASN A 218 -12.41 -3.87 -17.22
C ASN A 218 -11.53 -3.40 -16.04
N VAL A 219 -10.47 -4.13 -15.70
CA VAL A 219 -9.57 -3.78 -14.59
C VAL A 219 -8.20 -3.41 -15.12
N SER A 220 -7.77 -2.18 -14.90
CA SER A 220 -6.41 -1.73 -15.20
C SER A 220 -5.49 -2.05 -14.02
N ILE A 221 -4.33 -2.65 -14.28
CA ILE A 221 -3.29 -2.85 -13.27
C ILE A 221 -2.03 -2.14 -13.76
N ARG A 222 -1.49 -1.22 -12.98
CA ARG A 222 -0.32 -0.41 -13.36
C ARG A 222 0.52 -0.02 -12.15
N CYS A 223 1.77 0.38 -12.38
CA CYS A 223 2.58 1.04 -11.37
C CYS A 223 2.17 2.50 -11.18
N THR A 224 2.52 3.07 -10.02
CA THR A 224 2.34 4.50 -9.74
C THR A 224 3.15 5.35 -10.71
N LYS A 225 2.58 6.49 -11.13
CA LYS A 225 3.28 7.50 -11.93
C LYS A 225 3.89 8.61 -11.07
N LEU A 226 3.55 8.67 -9.78
CA LEU A 226 3.86 9.79 -8.89
C LEU A 226 5.19 9.63 -8.15
N LYS A 227 5.86 8.49 -8.27
CA LYS A 227 7.17 8.20 -7.67
C LYS A 227 7.21 8.44 -6.13
N GLU A 228 8.36 8.92 -5.64
CA GLU A 228 8.70 9.01 -4.21
C GLU A 228 7.85 10.02 -3.43
N ASP A 229 7.32 11.06 -4.08
CA ASP A 229 6.53 12.11 -3.41
C ASP A 229 5.05 11.78 -3.22
N THR A 230 4.62 10.58 -3.59
CA THR A 230 3.19 10.22 -3.63
C THR A 230 2.52 10.38 -2.28
N ILE A 231 3.16 9.93 -1.20
CA ILE A 231 2.61 10.02 0.16
C ILE A 231 2.50 11.47 0.62
N LEU A 232 3.52 12.29 0.33
CA LEU A 232 3.50 13.73 0.65
C LEU A 232 2.40 14.46 -0.10
N LEU A 233 2.21 14.15 -1.39
CA LEU A 233 1.11 14.69 -2.19
C LEU A 233 -0.25 14.30 -1.63
N GLY A 234 -0.42 13.05 -1.21
CA GLY A 234 -1.63 12.58 -0.56
C GLY A 234 -1.95 13.35 0.71
N GLY A 235 -0.95 13.53 1.57
CA GLY A 235 -1.05 14.33 2.79
C GLY A 235 -1.43 15.78 2.50
N TYR A 236 -0.79 16.40 1.51
CA TYR A 236 -1.10 17.75 1.06
C TYR A 236 -2.57 17.88 0.63
N TYR A 237 -3.05 16.98 -0.22
CA TYR A 237 -4.45 17.04 -0.69
C TYR A 237 -5.47 16.80 0.43
N ILE A 238 -5.20 15.87 1.37
CA ILE A 238 -6.08 15.65 2.52
C ILE A 238 -6.10 16.86 3.44
N ALA A 239 -4.93 17.46 3.71
CA ALA A 239 -4.85 18.67 4.51
C ALA A 239 -5.64 19.82 3.89
N LEU A 240 -5.47 20.07 2.59
CA LEU A 240 -6.26 21.08 1.87
C LEU A 240 -7.76 20.81 1.95
N GLU A 241 -8.18 19.57 1.72
CA GLU A 241 -9.61 19.25 1.74
C GLU A 241 -10.22 19.47 3.13
N LYS A 242 -9.53 19.04 4.19
CA LYS A 242 -9.98 19.30 5.58
C LYS A 242 -9.98 20.79 5.91
N LEU A 243 -8.99 21.52 5.41
CA LEU A 243 -8.91 22.98 5.57
C LEU A 243 -10.10 23.69 4.95
N PHE A 244 -10.44 23.36 3.70
CA PHE A 244 -11.53 24.03 2.97
C PHE A 244 -12.92 23.55 3.36
N LYS A 245 -13.06 22.33 3.86
CA LYS A 245 -14.34 21.82 4.42
C LYS A 245 -14.64 22.36 5.82
N ASN A 246 -13.65 22.93 6.51
CA ASN A 246 -13.83 23.48 7.85
C ASN A 246 -14.34 24.93 7.78
N ASN A 247 -15.66 25.12 7.90
CA ASN A 247 -16.29 26.43 7.88
C ASN A 247 -15.70 27.40 8.92
N LEU A 248 -15.28 26.92 10.08
CA LEU A 248 -14.62 27.72 11.12
C LEU A 248 -13.33 28.38 10.65
N LEU A 249 -12.57 27.71 9.79
CA LEU A 249 -11.36 28.28 9.24
C LEU A 249 -11.65 29.32 8.16
N LEU A 250 -12.64 29.08 7.30
CA LEU A 250 -13.10 30.06 6.31
C LEU A 250 -13.64 31.31 6.99
N GLU A 251 -14.33 31.18 8.13
CA GLU A 251 -14.78 32.32 8.94
C GLU A 251 -13.60 33.10 9.55
N ARG A 252 -12.58 32.41 10.09
CA ARG A 252 -11.36 33.05 10.60
C ARG A 252 -10.57 33.78 9.51
N ILE A 253 -10.47 33.19 8.32
CA ILE A 253 -9.82 33.85 7.17
C ILE A 253 -10.62 35.08 6.76
N ARG A 254 -11.97 35.03 6.70
CA ARG A 254 -12.82 36.17 6.42
C ARG A 254 -12.65 37.28 7.47
N GLN A 255 -12.61 36.94 8.77
CA GLN A 255 -12.39 37.90 9.86
C GLN A 255 -10.98 38.52 9.84
N ALA A 256 -9.98 37.84 9.32
CA ALA A 256 -8.61 38.37 9.21
C ALA A 256 -8.39 39.22 7.96
N LEU A 257 -9.31 39.17 6.98
CA LEU A 257 -9.27 39.94 5.74
C LEU A 257 -10.20 41.17 5.78
N CYS A 258 -11.04 41.31 6.81
CA CYS A 258 -11.83 42.47 7.13
C CYS A 258 -11.21 43.29 8.24
#